data_b9e6e29e710d824375f51736cb737bd0
#
_entry.id   b9e6e29e710d824375f51736cb737bd0
#
_cell.length_a   1.000
_cell.length_b   1.000
_cell.length_c   1.000
_cell.angle_alpha   90.00
_cell.angle_beta   90.00
_cell.angle_gamma   90.00
#
_symmetry.space_group_name_H-M   'P 1'
#
loop_
_entity.id
_entity.type
_entity.pdbx_description
1 polymer ?
#
loop_
_entity_poly.entity_id
_entity_poly.type
_entity_poly.pdbx_seq_one_letter_code
_entity_poly.pdbx_strand_id
1 'polypeptide(L)'
;LVGLCVVPLSLLGAFFSLLGLDSAASTLWKLAGLPIDWLWPLAEKLAGDQALFVATPASTLSICLGLLAVGLIVLPFGRVLRGLCVVMLLPLFLARPQPFPEPQLNVLDVGQGTAVVFTVGERALLYDTGGGHPSGPNMSQSVVLPWLSHKGISALDTLMISHNDLDHSAGAADIMAALPIRQVWRGEKLHYQGRRCDAGVSWQWPGKTRFHILSPVGAQEGNNASCVLLIETPDHRYLLAGDIDVAQ
;
A
#
# COMPACT_ATOMS: atom_id res chain seq x y z
N LEU A 1 -16.46 6.75 21.31
CA LEU A 1 -17.47 7.75 20.89
C LEU A 1 -18.60 7.07 20.11
N VAL A 2 -18.32 6.34 19.03
CA VAL A 2 -19.36 5.68 18.22
C VAL A 2 -20.19 4.70 19.05
N GLY A 3 -19.56 3.78 19.75
CA GLY A 3 -20.27 2.77 20.57
C GLY A 3 -21.02 3.34 21.78
N LEU A 4 -20.52 4.46 22.36
CA LEU A 4 -21.11 5.04 23.58
C LEU A 4 -22.14 6.14 23.31
N CYS A 5 -22.07 6.82 22.18
CA CYS A 5 -22.95 7.94 21.84
C CYS A 5 -23.81 7.64 20.63
N VAL A 6 -23.19 7.31 19.48
CA VAL A 6 -23.93 7.17 18.21
C VAL A 6 -24.90 6.00 18.26
N VAL A 7 -24.45 4.82 18.66
CA VAL A 7 -25.29 3.61 18.68
C VAL A 7 -26.49 3.74 19.63
N PRO A 8 -26.31 4.15 20.92
CA PRO A 8 -27.47 4.30 21.83
C PRO A 8 -28.46 5.36 21.37
N LEU A 9 -28.00 6.51 20.89
CA LEU A 9 -28.88 7.58 20.40
C LEU A 9 -29.63 7.14 19.13
N SER A 10 -28.98 6.41 18.23
CA SER A 10 -29.62 5.89 17.03
C SER A 10 -30.70 4.85 17.36
N LEU A 11 -30.42 3.95 18.30
CA LEU A 11 -31.39 2.94 18.75
C LEU A 11 -32.59 3.59 19.47
N LEU A 12 -32.36 4.58 20.32
CA LEU A 12 -33.43 5.35 20.96
C LEU A 12 -34.26 6.09 19.92
N GLY A 13 -33.63 6.71 18.91
CA GLY A 13 -34.31 7.35 17.80
C GLY A 13 -35.24 6.37 17.06
N ALA A 14 -34.72 5.16 16.74
CA ALA A 14 -35.53 4.11 16.15
C ALA A 14 -36.72 3.68 17.01
N PHE A 15 -36.50 3.54 18.32
CA PHE A 15 -37.57 3.22 19.26
C PHE A 15 -38.67 4.30 19.31
N PHE A 16 -38.30 5.59 19.38
CA PHE A 16 -39.27 6.69 19.37
C PHE A 16 -40.02 6.80 18.04
N SER A 17 -39.36 6.50 16.91
CA SER A 17 -40.01 6.44 15.62
C SER A 17 -41.09 5.33 15.53
N LEU A 18 -40.80 4.16 16.12
CA LEU A 18 -41.76 3.07 16.23
C LEU A 18 -43.02 3.44 17.05
N LEU A 19 -42.88 4.38 18.00
CA LEU A 19 -43.98 4.91 18.80
C LEU A 19 -44.71 6.07 18.13
N GLY A 20 -44.36 6.43 16.88
CA GLY A 20 -44.95 7.58 16.17
C GLY A 20 -44.49 8.95 16.67
N LEU A 21 -43.40 9.01 17.45
CA LEU A 21 -42.84 10.25 18.02
C LEU A 21 -41.73 10.77 17.11
N ASP A 22 -42.02 11.07 15.85
CA ASP A 22 -41.05 11.40 14.81
C ASP A 22 -40.19 12.64 15.09
N SER A 23 -40.74 13.64 15.80
CA SER A 23 -39.94 14.81 16.20
C SER A 23 -38.85 14.47 17.23
N ALA A 24 -39.14 13.60 18.19
CA ALA A 24 -38.14 13.12 19.14
C ALA A 24 -37.10 12.20 18.47
N ALA A 25 -37.56 11.31 17.58
CA ALA A 25 -36.69 10.43 16.79
C ALA A 25 -35.70 11.23 15.95
N SER A 26 -36.18 12.24 15.20
CA SER A 26 -35.35 13.09 14.35
C SER A 26 -34.31 13.89 15.17
N THR A 27 -34.68 14.34 16.35
CA THR A 27 -33.76 15.04 17.25
C THR A 27 -32.65 14.12 17.74
N LEU A 28 -32.97 12.88 18.13
CA LEU A 28 -32.00 11.89 18.57
C LEU A 28 -31.04 11.48 17.45
N TRP A 29 -31.51 11.32 16.22
CA TRP A 29 -30.65 11.03 15.09
C TRP A 29 -29.74 12.20 14.73
N LYS A 30 -30.21 13.44 14.81
CA LYS A 30 -29.35 14.64 14.66
C LYS A 30 -28.25 14.67 15.73
N LEU A 31 -28.60 14.40 16.98
CA LEU A 31 -27.61 14.33 18.06
C LEU A 31 -26.61 13.17 17.88
N ALA A 32 -27.06 12.04 17.33
CA ALA A 32 -26.21 10.92 16.99
C ALA A 32 -25.22 11.26 15.86
N GLY A 33 -25.60 12.14 14.91
CA GLY A 33 -24.75 12.60 13.81
C GLY A 33 -23.61 13.53 14.24
N LEU A 34 -23.84 14.38 15.26
CA LEU A 34 -22.85 15.40 15.66
C LEU A 34 -21.42 14.87 15.92
N PRO A 35 -21.22 13.74 16.63
CA PRO A 35 -19.88 13.19 16.81
C PRO A 35 -19.22 12.74 15.51
N ILE A 36 -20.01 12.28 14.54
CA ILE A 36 -19.53 11.86 13.22
C ILE A 36 -19.11 13.09 12.40
N ASP A 37 -19.99 14.09 12.33
CA ASP A 37 -19.73 15.34 11.61
C ASP A 37 -18.48 16.07 12.13
N TRP A 38 -18.19 15.96 13.41
CA TRP A 38 -17.02 16.55 14.03
C TRP A 38 -15.73 15.73 13.79
N LEU A 39 -15.85 14.39 13.81
CA LEU A 39 -14.70 13.50 13.62
C LEU A 39 -14.34 13.31 12.12
N TRP A 40 -15.32 13.43 11.22
CA TRP A 40 -15.12 13.16 9.81
C TRP A 40 -14.04 14.03 9.16
N PRO A 41 -14.05 15.39 9.32
CA PRO A 41 -13.00 16.25 8.78
C PRO A 41 -11.61 15.95 9.34
N LEU A 42 -11.56 15.54 10.63
CA LEU A 42 -10.30 15.11 11.25
C LEU A 42 -9.80 13.80 10.63
N ALA A 43 -10.70 12.84 10.42
CA ALA A 43 -10.37 11.58 9.78
C ALA A 43 -9.91 11.77 8.33
N GLU A 44 -10.59 12.62 7.55
CA GLU A 44 -10.18 12.99 6.19
C GLU A 44 -8.80 13.64 6.16
N LYS A 45 -8.56 14.57 7.07
CA LYS A 45 -7.25 15.24 7.17
C LYS A 45 -6.15 14.25 7.53
N LEU A 46 -6.39 13.34 8.47
CA LEU A 46 -5.44 12.30 8.86
C LEU A 46 -5.24 11.25 7.74
N ALA A 47 -6.29 10.90 6.99
CA ALA A 47 -6.20 9.98 5.87
C ALA A 47 -5.52 10.61 4.64
N GLY A 48 -5.66 11.92 4.43
CA GLY A 48 -5.02 12.66 3.34
C GLY A 48 -3.52 12.89 3.55
N ASP A 49 -3.06 12.93 4.80
CA ASP A 49 -1.64 13.01 5.14
C ASP A 49 -1.00 11.61 5.10
N GLN A 50 -0.58 11.17 3.92
CA GLN A 50 0.09 9.88 3.72
C GLN A 50 1.32 9.66 4.63
N ALA A 51 1.89 10.73 5.17
CA ALA A 51 3.00 10.68 6.13
C ALA A 51 2.64 10.00 7.47
N LEU A 52 1.35 9.95 7.84
CA LEU A 52 0.89 9.32 9.09
C LEU A 52 0.66 7.80 8.99
N PHE A 53 0.61 7.26 7.77
CA PHE A 53 0.38 5.83 7.51
C PHE A 53 1.63 5.04 7.11
N VAL A 54 2.81 5.48 7.49
CA VAL A 54 3.96 4.58 7.49
C VAL A 54 3.74 3.60 8.65
N ALA A 55 3.01 2.53 8.39
CA ALA A 55 2.96 1.38 9.28
C ALA A 55 4.35 0.76 9.31
N THR A 56 5.25 1.34 10.10
CA THR A 56 6.51 0.67 10.42
C THR A 56 6.13 -0.63 11.11
N PRO A 57 6.62 -1.79 10.65
CA PRO A 57 6.35 -3.05 11.31
C PRO A 57 6.93 -2.98 12.73
N ALA A 58 6.07 -2.67 13.70
CA ALA A 58 6.47 -2.59 15.09
C ALA A 58 6.82 -4.00 15.58
N SER A 59 7.98 -4.16 16.22
CA SER A 59 8.34 -5.43 16.82
C SER A 59 7.35 -5.75 17.97
N THR A 60 7.16 -7.02 18.27
CA THR A 60 6.32 -7.45 19.40
C THR A 60 6.74 -6.76 20.70
N LEU A 61 8.05 -6.57 20.89
CA LEU A 61 8.58 -5.85 22.04
C LEU A 61 8.14 -4.37 22.05
N SER A 62 8.19 -3.68 20.92
CA SER A 62 7.76 -2.28 20.81
C SER A 62 6.26 -2.14 21.12
N ILE A 63 5.44 -3.08 20.66
CA ILE A 63 4.00 -3.12 20.96
C ILE A 63 3.78 -3.33 22.45
N CYS A 64 4.44 -4.30 23.07
CA CYS A 64 4.32 -4.57 24.51
C CYS A 64 4.76 -3.37 25.35
N LEU A 65 5.87 -2.72 25.00
CA LEU A 65 6.35 -1.51 25.67
C LEU A 65 5.35 -0.36 25.52
N GLY A 66 4.76 -0.20 24.34
CA GLY A 66 3.75 0.80 24.07
C GLY A 66 2.47 0.59 24.89
N LEU A 67 1.97 -0.63 24.93
CA LEU A 67 0.79 -0.98 25.76
C LEU A 67 1.07 -0.78 27.24
N LEU A 68 2.25 -1.18 27.72
CA LEU A 68 2.67 -0.94 29.11
C LEU A 68 2.75 0.57 29.40
N ALA A 69 3.36 1.35 28.50
CA ALA A 69 3.46 2.80 28.67
C ALA A 69 2.09 3.48 28.75
N VAL A 70 1.16 3.12 27.85
CA VAL A 70 -0.22 3.63 27.88
C VAL A 70 -0.92 3.24 29.19
N GLY A 71 -0.79 2.00 29.63
CA GLY A 71 -1.34 1.55 30.91
C GLY A 71 -0.80 2.32 32.10
N LEU A 72 0.49 2.60 32.13
CA LEU A 72 1.15 3.34 33.21
C LEU A 72 0.81 4.85 33.20
N ILE A 73 0.57 5.47 32.04
CA ILE A 73 0.19 6.88 31.93
C ILE A 73 -1.16 7.17 32.59
N VAL A 74 -2.09 6.20 32.54
CA VAL A 74 -3.44 6.32 33.13
C VAL A 74 -3.40 6.27 34.68
N LEU A 75 -2.38 5.67 35.26
CA LEU A 75 -2.22 5.57 36.69
C LEU A 75 -1.80 6.93 37.32
N PRO A 76 -2.14 7.20 38.59
CA PRO A 76 -1.89 8.47 39.27
C PRO A 76 -0.43 8.64 39.70
N PHE A 77 0.52 8.42 38.75
CA PHE A 77 1.94 8.63 39.02
C PHE A 77 2.37 10.10 38.86
N GLY A 78 3.49 10.45 39.49
CA GLY A 78 4.09 11.77 39.36
C GLY A 78 4.53 12.11 37.90
N ARG A 79 4.68 13.41 37.62
CA ARG A 79 4.99 13.94 36.29
C ARG A 79 6.26 13.32 35.66
N VAL A 80 7.29 13.02 36.49
CA VAL A 80 8.55 12.43 36.01
C VAL A 80 8.30 11.03 35.44
N LEU A 81 7.53 10.18 36.13
CA LEU A 81 7.25 8.82 35.68
C LEU A 81 6.38 8.82 34.42
N ARG A 82 5.42 9.74 34.32
CA ARG A 82 4.65 9.94 33.07
C ARG A 82 5.55 10.34 31.90
N GLY A 83 6.55 11.20 32.12
CA GLY A 83 7.54 11.55 31.10
C GLY A 83 8.35 10.34 30.62
N LEU A 84 8.76 9.45 31.54
CA LEU A 84 9.43 8.20 31.18
C LEU A 84 8.52 7.28 30.36
N CYS A 85 7.23 7.19 30.69
CA CYS A 85 6.27 6.42 29.91
C CYS A 85 6.13 6.94 28.46
N VAL A 86 6.17 8.27 28.26
CA VAL A 86 6.19 8.84 26.89
C VAL A 86 7.43 8.42 26.11
N VAL A 87 8.61 8.39 26.77
CA VAL A 87 9.84 7.90 26.14
C VAL A 87 9.73 6.43 25.73
N MET A 88 9.01 5.59 26.47
CA MET A 88 8.77 4.19 26.11
C MET A 88 7.94 4.02 24.84
N LEU A 89 7.23 5.06 24.37
CA LEU A 89 6.51 5.05 23.10
C LEU A 89 7.45 5.30 21.89
N LEU A 90 8.63 5.88 22.10
CA LEU A 90 9.57 6.20 21.02
C LEU A 90 9.88 5.02 20.08
N PRO A 91 10.11 3.78 20.56
CA PRO A 91 10.40 2.65 19.67
C PRO A 91 9.29 2.34 18.66
N LEU A 92 8.02 2.71 18.96
CA LEU A 92 6.92 2.56 18.00
C LEU A 92 7.06 3.49 16.78
N PHE A 93 7.66 4.67 16.99
CA PHE A 93 7.85 5.67 15.94
C PHE A 93 9.22 5.59 15.27
N LEU A 94 10.20 4.97 15.93
CA LEU A 94 11.57 4.82 15.44
C LEU A 94 11.84 3.45 14.80
N ALA A 95 10.83 2.57 14.76
CA ALA A 95 10.98 1.28 14.10
C ALA A 95 11.33 1.49 12.63
N ARG A 96 12.44 0.92 12.21
CA ARG A 96 12.86 0.92 10.79
C ARG A 96 12.39 -0.37 10.14
N PRO A 97 11.95 -0.32 8.88
CA PRO A 97 11.71 -1.53 8.11
C PRO A 97 12.96 -2.41 8.13
N GLN A 98 12.76 -3.70 8.35
CA GLN A 98 13.86 -4.67 8.26
C GLN A 98 14.17 -4.91 6.79
N PRO A 99 15.44 -4.93 6.37
CA PRO A 99 15.80 -5.33 5.03
C PRO A 99 15.36 -6.78 4.79
N PHE A 100 15.05 -7.12 3.55
CA PHE A 100 14.72 -8.48 3.15
C PHE A 100 16.01 -9.29 3.01
N PRO A 101 16.37 -10.16 3.97
CA PRO A 101 17.66 -10.83 3.96
C PRO A 101 17.82 -11.76 2.76
N GLU A 102 16.71 -12.32 2.29
CA GLU A 102 16.66 -13.24 1.16
C GLU A 102 15.79 -12.68 0.03
N PRO A 103 16.05 -13.04 -1.23
CA PRO A 103 15.19 -12.70 -2.35
C PRO A 103 13.77 -13.25 -2.13
N GLN A 104 12.78 -12.41 -2.26
CA GLN A 104 11.37 -12.79 -2.13
C GLN A 104 10.57 -12.28 -3.33
N LEU A 105 9.76 -13.18 -3.92
CA LEU A 105 8.78 -12.82 -4.92
C LEU A 105 7.38 -12.97 -4.31
N ASN A 106 6.62 -11.89 -4.35
CA ASN A 106 5.27 -11.83 -3.80
C ASN A 106 4.30 -11.47 -4.92
N VAL A 107 3.41 -12.38 -5.26
CA VAL A 107 2.30 -12.14 -6.19
C VAL A 107 1.14 -11.63 -5.36
N LEU A 108 0.66 -10.44 -5.65
CA LEU A 108 -0.43 -9.82 -4.91
C LEU A 108 -1.77 -10.24 -5.51
N ASP A 109 -2.74 -10.49 -4.65
CA ASP A 109 -4.12 -10.76 -5.09
C ASP A 109 -4.80 -9.44 -5.46
N VAL A 110 -4.76 -9.11 -6.73
CA VAL A 110 -5.36 -7.91 -7.33
C VAL A 110 -6.62 -8.23 -8.14
N GLY A 111 -7.16 -9.45 -7.99
CA GLY A 111 -8.29 -9.91 -8.77
C GLY A 111 -7.91 -10.08 -10.24
N GLN A 112 -8.48 -9.25 -11.13
CA GLN A 112 -8.08 -9.25 -12.54
C GLN A 112 -6.78 -8.46 -12.72
N GLY A 113 -5.84 -9.01 -13.51
CA GLY A 113 -4.55 -8.41 -13.83
C GLY A 113 -3.40 -8.92 -12.98
N THR A 114 -2.29 -8.21 -13.05
CA THR A 114 -1.03 -8.62 -12.43
C THR A 114 -0.46 -7.52 -11.54
N ALA A 115 0.05 -7.92 -10.37
CA ALA A 115 0.93 -7.10 -9.55
C ALA A 115 1.90 -8.01 -8.78
N VAL A 116 3.20 -7.88 -9.08
CA VAL A 116 4.23 -8.72 -8.47
C VAL A 116 5.29 -7.83 -7.83
N VAL A 117 5.61 -8.09 -6.57
CA VAL A 117 6.68 -7.40 -5.86
C VAL A 117 7.85 -8.35 -5.64
N PHE A 118 9.00 -7.96 -6.15
CA PHE A 118 10.26 -8.67 -5.87
C PHE A 118 11.14 -7.81 -4.95
N THR A 119 11.65 -8.41 -3.87
CA THR A 119 12.48 -7.72 -2.88
C THR A 119 13.76 -8.48 -2.60
N VAL A 120 14.85 -7.76 -2.38
CA VAL A 120 16.13 -8.30 -1.88
C VAL A 120 16.93 -7.19 -1.20
N GLY A 121 17.39 -7.41 0.03
CA GLY A 121 18.02 -6.38 0.84
C GLY A 121 17.05 -5.22 1.09
N GLU A 122 17.47 -4.02 0.74
CA GLU A 122 16.64 -2.81 0.84
C GLU A 122 15.96 -2.44 -0.49
N ARG A 123 16.07 -3.29 -1.50
CA ARG A 123 15.59 -3.00 -2.85
C ARG A 123 14.26 -3.66 -3.14
N ALA A 124 13.42 -2.94 -3.86
CA ALA A 124 12.12 -3.42 -4.29
C ALA A 124 11.87 -3.11 -5.77
N LEU A 125 11.34 -4.10 -6.49
CA LEU A 125 10.81 -3.98 -7.84
C LEU A 125 9.32 -4.30 -7.79
N LEU A 126 8.51 -3.43 -8.40
CA LEU A 126 7.10 -3.70 -8.67
C LEU A 126 6.94 -3.94 -10.18
N TYR A 127 6.36 -5.09 -10.51
CA TYR A 127 6.00 -5.47 -11.88
C TYR A 127 4.49 -5.46 -12.00
N ASP A 128 3.96 -4.58 -12.81
CA ASP A 128 2.55 -4.24 -12.99
C ASP A 128 1.85 -3.74 -11.71
N THR A 129 0.64 -3.23 -11.84
CA THR A 129 -0.04 -2.52 -10.74
C THR A 129 -1.44 -3.02 -10.47
N GLY A 130 -1.84 -4.09 -11.15
CA GLY A 130 -3.21 -4.60 -11.09
C GLY A 130 -4.21 -3.73 -11.84
N GLY A 131 -5.42 -4.23 -11.88
CA GLY A 131 -6.52 -3.62 -12.59
C GLY A 131 -7.15 -2.42 -11.88
N GLY A 132 -8.07 -1.78 -12.58
CA GLY A 132 -8.85 -0.68 -12.05
C GLY A 132 -9.59 0.09 -13.13
N HIS A 133 -10.44 1.00 -12.71
CA HIS A 133 -11.11 1.92 -13.62
C HIS A 133 -10.31 3.24 -13.66
N PRO A 134 -10.12 3.87 -14.83
CA PRO A 134 -9.32 5.10 -14.96
C PRO A 134 -9.80 6.27 -14.11
N SER A 135 -11.10 6.29 -13.74
CA SER A 135 -11.75 7.32 -12.93
C SER A 135 -12.31 6.80 -11.61
N GLY A 136 -11.92 5.58 -11.19
CA GLY A 136 -12.41 4.93 -9.98
C GLY A 136 -11.28 4.33 -9.13
N PRO A 137 -11.63 3.66 -8.04
CA PRO A 137 -10.66 2.93 -7.23
C PRO A 137 -9.94 1.89 -8.09
N ASN A 138 -8.63 1.80 -7.93
CA ASN A 138 -7.81 0.80 -8.59
C ASN A 138 -7.07 -0.09 -7.57
N MET A 139 -6.53 -1.20 -8.03
CA MET A 139 -5.87 -2.18 -7.15
C MET A 139 -4.56 -1.65 -6.57
N SER A 140 -3.94 -0.64 -7.17
CA SER A 140 -2.76 -0.02 -6.58
C SER A 140 -3.09 0.70 -5.27
N GLN A 141 -4.23 1.39 -5.18
CA GLN A 141 -4.66 2.10 -3.97
C GLN A 141 -5.19 1.14 -2.89
N SER A 142 -5.92 0.09 -3.29
CA SER A 142 -6.57 -0.82 -2.34
C SER A 142 -5.72 -2.01 -1.90
N VAL A 143 -4.74 -2.42 -2.71
CA VAL A 143 -3.91 -3.61 -2.43
C VAL A 143 -2.42 -3.28 -2.44
N VAL A 144 -1.88 -2.71 -3.55
CA VAL A 144 -0.43 -2.60 -3.74
C VAL A 144 0.20 -1.63 -2.76
N LEU A 145 -0.30 -0.38 -2.69
CA LEU A 145 0.24 0.64 -1.76
C LEU A 145 0.10 0.25 -0.29
N PRO A 146 -1.06 -0.27 0.18
CA PRO A 146 -1.18 -0.79 1.53
C PRO A 146 -0.21 -1.94 1.83
N TRP A 147 -0.01 -2.86 0.87
CA TRP A 147 0.92 -3.96 1.04
C TRP A 147 2.38 -3.48 1.12
N LEU A 148 2.80 -2.57 0.21
CA LEU A 148 4.14 -1.97 0.24
C LEU A 148 4.39 -1.25 1.57
N SER A 149 3.42 -0.45 2.01
CA SER A 149 3.48 0.23 3.30
C SER A 149 3.58 -0.75 4.47
N HIS A 150 2.76 -1.82 4.49
CA HIS A 150 2.81 -2.86 5.52
C HIS A 150 4.18 -3.56 5.59
N LYS A 151 4.82 -3.75 4.44
CA LYS A 151 6.18 -4.30 4.35
C LYS A 151 7.28 -3.27 4.63
N GLY A 152 6.92 -2.01 4.87
CA GLY A 152 7.86 -0.92 5.12
C GLY A 152 8.63 -0.47 3.88
N ILE A 153 8.12 -0.77 2.68
CA ILE A 153 8.70 -0.35 1.41
C ILE A 153 8.22 1.07 1.12
N SER A 154 9.08 2.05 1.32
CA SER A 154 8.81 3.48 1.13
C SER A 154 9.36 4.05 -0.17
N ALA A 155 10.05 3.25 -0.97
CA ALA A 155 10.58 3.61 -2.28
C ALA A 155 10.71 2.36 -3.16
N LEU A 156 10.64 2.53 -4.48
CA LEU A 156 10.88 1.47 -5.45
C LEU A 156 12.17 1.76 -6.21
N ASP A 157 13.05 0.76 -6.32
CA ASP A 157 14.20 0.84 -7.23
C ASP A 157 13.72 0.73 -8.67
N THR A 158 12.68 -0.09 -8.91
CA THR A 158 12.15 -0.32 -10.26
C THR A 158 10.64 -0.47 -10.22
N LEU A 159 9.96 0.30 -11.05
CA LEU A 159 8.59 0.05 -11.49
C LEU A 159 8.65 -0.42 -12.94
N MET A 160 8.10 -1.57 -13.24
CA MET A 160 8.02 -2.11 -14.60
C MET A 160 6.55 -2.35 -14.96
N ILE A 161 6.09 -1.73 -16.03
CA ILE A 161 4.76 -1.96 -16.57
C ILE A 161 4.93 -2.77 -17.85
N SER A 162 4.36 -3.97 -17.84
CA SER A 162 4.51 -4.91 -18.94
C SER A 162 3.97 -4.34 -20.24
N HIS A 163 2.73 -3.91 -20.26
CA HIS A 163 2.06 -3.31 -21.41
C HIS A 163 0.95 -2.34 -20.93
N ASN A 164 0.14 -1.78 -21.86
CA ASN A 164 -0.75 -0.66 -21.54
C ASN A 164 -2.17 -1.08 -21.14
N ASP A 165 -2.48 -2.36 -21.04
CA ASP A 165 -3.82 -2.79 -20.65
C ASP A 165 -4.12 -2.40 -19.20
N LEU A 166 -5.38 -2.05 -18.95
CA LEU A 166 -5.80 -1.46 -17.67
C LEU A 166 -5.59 -2.39 -16.47
N ASP A 167 -5.62 -3.69 -16.68
CA ASP A 167 -5.39 -4.69 -15.63
C ASP A 167 -3.91 -4.87 -15.29
N HIS A 168 -3.01 -4.16 -15.96
CA HIS A 168 -1.58 -4.10 -15.68
C HIS A 168 -1.11 -2.69 -15.32
N SER A 169 -1.65 -1.66 -15.97
CA SER A 169 -1.13 -0.29 -15.93
C SER A 169 -1.98 0.70 -15.14
N ALA A 170 -3.24 0.38 -14.77
CA ALA A 170 -4.21 1.34 -14.23
C ALA A 170 -3.72 2.11 -12.98
N GLY A 171 -2.92 1.47 -12.15
CA GLY A 171 -2.42 2.05 -10.91
C GLY A 171 -1.06 2.73 -11.00
N ALA A 172 -0.43 2.74 -12.17
CA ALA A 172 0.95 3.22 -12.30
C ALA A 172 1.12 4.70 -11.90
N ALA A 173 0.14 5.55 -12.25
CA ALA A 173 0.17 6.96 -11.87
C ALA A 173 0.07 7.15 -10.34
N ASP A 174 -0.77 6.38 -9.66
CA ASP A 174 -0.92 6.43 -8.21
C ASP A 174 0.35 5.97 -7.48
N ILE A 175 0.97 4.89 -7.96
CA ILE A 175 2.26 4.41 -7.42
C ILE A 175 3.34 5.49 -7.57
N MET A 176 3.44 6.13 -8.75
CA MET A 176 4.43 7.18 -8.99
C MET A 176 4.16 8.46 -8.18
N ALA A 177 2.90 8.75 -7.88
CA ALA A 177 2.53 9.88 -7.02
C ALA A 177 2.82 9.59 -5.54
N ALA A 178 2.67 8.33 -5.11
CA ALA A 178 2.79 7.92 -3.72
C ALA A 178 4.22 7.62 -3.27
N LEU A 179 5.08 7.12 -4.17
CA LEU A 179 6.40 6.62 -3.81
C LEU A 179 7.50 7.18 -4.73
N PRO A 180 8.68 7.49 -4.18
CA PRO A 180 9.87 7.72 -4.98
C PRO A 180 10.24 6.47 -5.78
N ILE A 181 10.46 6.62 -7.09
CA ILE A 181 10.83 5.53 -7.98
C ILE A 181 12.13 5.89 -8.71
N ARG A 182 13.12 5.02 -8.62
CA ARG A 182 14.44 5.25 -9.24
C ARG A 182 14.42 5.04 -10.75
N GLN A 183 13.74 3.99 -11.21
CA GLN A 183 13.66 3.62 -12.61
C GLN A 183 12.26 3.16 -12.97
N VAL A 184 11.73 3.65 -14.08
CA VAL A 184 10.46 3.20 -14.65
C VAL A 184 10.76 2.54 -15.99
N TRP A 185 10.28 1.30 -16.17
CA TRP A 185 10.34 0.55 -17.40
C TRP A 185 8.93 0.32 -17.94
N ARG A 186 8.78 0.30 -19.25
CA ARG A 186 7.50 0.10 -19.92
C ARG A 186 7.67 -0.66 -21.24
N GLY A 187 6.72 -1.50 -21.55
CA GLY A 187 6.69 -2.23 -22.83
C GLY A 187 6.40 -1.30 -23.99
N GLU A 188 5.33 -0.57 -23.92
CA GLU A 188 4.90 0.37 -24.95
C GLU A 188 4.82 1.82 -24.44
N LYS A 189 4.44 2.76 -25.32
CA LYS A 189 4.32 4.17 -24.97
C LYS A 189 3.13 4.39 -24.02
N LEU A 190 3.42 4.86 -22.83
CA LEU A 190 2.45 5.22 -21.79
C LEU A 190 2.41 6.74 -21.60
N HIS A 191 1.41 7.24 -20.87
CA HIS A 191 1.22 8.69 -20.60
C HIS A 191 2.32 9.28 -19.70
N TYR A 192 3.12 8.44 -19.04
CA TYR A 192 4.22 8.86 -18.18
C TYR A 192 5.59 8.49 -18.79
N GLN A 193 6.63 9.16 -18.32
CA GLN A 193 8.00 8.93 -18.78
C GLN A 193 8.56 7.64 -18.18
N GLY A 194 9.21 6.84 -19.02
CA GLY A 194 9.88 5.61 -18.60
C GLY A 194 10.77 5.10 -19.74
N ARG A 195 11.75 4.29 -19.36
CA ARG A 195 12.59 3.58 -20.35
C ARG A 195 11.76 2.50 -21.02
N ARG A 196 11.94 2.35 -22.31
CA ARG A 196 11.34 1.23 -23.02
C ARG A 196 12.06 -0.06 -22.64
N CYS A 197 11.30 -1.13 -22.49
CA CYS A 197 11.85 -2.48 -22.42
C CYS A 197 12.35 -2.88 -23.81
N ASP A 198 13.59 -3.31 -23.88
CA ASP A 198 14.19 -3.88 -25.10
C ASP A 198 14.92 -5.16 -24.70
N ALA A 199 14.70 -6.24 -25.47
CA ALA A 199 15.37 -7.53 -25.24
C ALA A 199 16.89 -7.37 -25.22
N GLY A 200 17.55 -8.08 -24.30
CA GLY A 200 19.01 -8.02 -24.11
C GLY A 200 19.46 -7.02 -23.05
N VAL A 201 18.59 -6.12 -22.58
CA VAL A 201 18.90 -5.25 -21.44
C VAL A 201 19.00 -6.09 -20.17
N SER A 202 20.05 -5.86 -19.38
CA SER A 202 20.25 -6.55 -18.12
C SER A 202 20.86 -5.64 -17.06
N TRP A 203 20.58 -5.94 -15.79
CA TRP A 203 21.20 -5.28 -14.63
C TRP A 203 21.32 -6.25 -13.46
N GLN A 204 22.03 -5.84 -12.44
CA GLN A 204 22.26 -6.67 -11.25
C GLN A 204 22.00 -5.87 -9.97
N TRP A 205 21.41 -6.56 -9.01
CA TRP A 205 21.29 -6.09 -7.63
C TRP A 205 22.23 -6.86 -6.70
N PRO A 206 22.41 -6.39 -5.44
CA PRO A 206 23.14 -7.14 -4.41
C PRO A 206 22.63 -8.58 -4.26
N GLY A 207 23.45 -9.46 -3.68
CA GLY A 207 23.06 -10.86 -3.48
C GLY A 207 23.10 -11.70 -4.77
N LYS A 208 23.83 -11.26 -5.81
CA LYS A 208 23.96 -11.96 -7.11
C LYS A 208 22.61 -12.10 -7.86
N THR A 209 21.63 -11.24 -7.54
CA THR A 209 20.36 -11.20 -8.28
C THR A 209 20.55 -10.50 -9.60
N ARG A 210 20.21 -11.14 -10.69
CA ARG A 210 20.31 -10.63 -12.06
C ARG A 210 18.92 -10.51 -12.67
N PHE A 211 18.77 -9.49 -13.51
CA PHE A 211 17.54 -9.20 -14.23
C PHE A 211 17.85 -9.13 -15.71
N HIS A 212 17.02 -9.79 -16.53
CA HIS A 212 17.15 -9.82 -17.98
C HIS A 212 15.81 -9.52 -18.61
N ILE A 213 15.74 -8.48 -19.44
CA ILE A 213 14.57 -8.22 -20.28
C ILE A 213 14.70 -9.11 -21.50
N LEU A 214 13.73 -9.99 -21.70
CA LEU A 214 13.70 -10.96 -22.79
C LEU A 214 12.83 -10.51 -23.99
N SER A 215 11.84 -9.63 -23.73
CA SER A 215 10.90 -9.07 -24.70
C SER A 215 10.52 -7.65 -24.29
N PRO A 216 10.08 -6.78 -25.21
CA PRO A 216 9.89 -7.02 -26.66
C PRO A 216 11.19 -6.96 -27.45
N VAL A 217 11.17 -7.58 -28.63
CA VAL A 217 12.19 -7.43 -29.66
C VAL A 217 11.67 -6.44 -30.70
N GLY A 218 12.32 -5.27 -30.80
CA GLY A 218 11.87 -4.22 -31.74
C GLY A 218 10.60 -3.49 -31.30
N ALA A 219 9.90 -2.86 -32.23
CA ALA A 219 8.66 -2.15 -31.95
C ALA A 219 7.48 -3.12 -32.01
N GLN A 220 6.84 -3.32 -30.86
CA GLN A 220 5.65 -4.14 -30.69
C GLN A 220 4.54 -3.31 -30.04
N GLU A 221 3.28 -3.73 -30.15
CA GLU A 221 2.09 -3.08 -29.58
C GLU A 221 1.21 -4.13 -28.88
N GLY A 222 0.37 -3.67 -27.94
CA GLY A 222 -0.54 -4.51 -27.16
C GLY A 222 0.21 -5.56 -26.32
N ASN A 223 -0.35 -6.74 -26.22
CA ASN A 223 0.21 -7.85 -25.43
C ASN A 223 1.64 -8.22 -25.86
N ASN A 224 1.94 -8.11 -27.16
CA ASN A 224 3.26 -8.41 -27.70
C ASN A 224 4.33 -7.36 -27.31
N ALA A 225 3.93 -6.19 -26.83
CA ALA A 225 4.83 -5.20 -26.25
C ALA A 225 5.21 -5.51 -24.80
N SER A 226 4.71 -6.60 -24.22
CA SER A 226 4.98 -6.97 -22.82
C SER A 226 6.46 -7.03 -22.51
N CYS A 227 6.86 -6.32 -21.45
CA CYS A 227 8.17 -6.47 -20.84
C CYS A 227 8.28 -7.85 -20.20
N VAL A 228 8.86 -8.80 -20.87
CA VAL A 228 9.17 -10.11 -20.27
C VAL A 228 10.44 -10.00 -19.45
N LEU A 229 10.34 -10.22 -18.16
CA LEU A 229 11.45 -10.10 -17.21
C LEU A 229 11.83 -11.46 -16.63
N LEU A 230 13.08 -11.87 -16.85
CA LEU A 230 13.69 -12.99 -16.13
C LEU A 230 14.47 -12.45 -14.93
N ILE A 231 14.18 -12.95 -13.75
CA ILE A 231 14.91 -12.67 -12.50
C ILE A 231 15.65 -13.94 -12.11
N GLU A 232 16.96 -13.85 -12.02
CA GLU A 232 17.82 -14.95 -11.56
C GLU A 232 18.41 -14.61 -10.20
N THR A 233 18.19 -15.49 -9.24
CA THR A 233 18.85 -15.49 -7.94
C THR A 233 19.80 -16.68 -7.85
N PRO A 234 20.64 -16.81 -6.81
CA PRO A 234 21.48 -17.99 -6.67
C PRO A 234 20.70 -19.32 -6.68
N ASP A 235 19.46 -19.31 -6.17
CA ASP A 235 18.70 -20.54 -5.92
C ASP A 235 17.50 -20.70 -6.83
N HIS A 236 16.99 -19.60 -7.42
CA HIS A 236 15.74 -19.60 -8.17
C HIS A 236 15.80 -18.75 -9.43
N ARG A 237 14.92 -19.08 -10.37
CA ARG A 237 14.63 -18.29 -11.57
C ARG A 237 13.14 -17.99 -11.61
N TYR A 238 12.80 -16.72 -11.83
CA TYR A 238 11.41 -16.27 -11.96
C TYR A 238 11.23 -15.62 -13.32
N LEU A 239 10.17 -16.01 -14.04
CA LEU A 239 9.80 -15.41 -15.30
C LEU A 239 8.49 -14.64 -15.12
N LEU A 240 8.53 -13.33 -15.36
CA LEU A 240 7.36 -12.46 -15.40
C LEU A 240 7.09 -12.13 -16.86
N ALA A 241 6.03 -12.72 -17.39
CA ALA A 241 5.80 -12.73 -18.84
C ALA A 241 4.87 -11.59 -19.31
N GLY A 242 4.12 -10.96 -18.39
CA GLY A 242 2.97 -10.15 -18.79
C GLY A 242 1.99 -11.03 -19.58
N ASP A 243 1.35 -10.45 -20.57
CA ASP A 243 0.35 -11.11 -21.41
C ASP A 243 0.86 -11.40 -22.82
N ILE A 244 2.18 -11.68 -22.94
CA ILE A 244 2.79 -11.98 -24.25
C ILE A 244 2.10 -13.16 -24.92
N ASP A 245 1.76 -13.02 -26.20
CA ASP A 245 1.12 -14.08 -26.97
C ASP A 245 2.09 -15.19 -27.39
N VAL A 246 1.55 -16.40 -27.61
CA VAL A 246 2.30 -17.63 -27.91
C VAL A 246 3.06 -17.57 -29.27
N ALA A 247 2.80 -16.57 -30.08
CA ALA A 247 3.35 -16.43 -31.44
C ALA A 247 4.75 -15.77 -31.50
N GLN A 248 5.44 -15.64 -30.36
CA GLN A 248 6.79 -15.04 -30.34
C GLN A 248 7.90 -15.99 -29.93
#